data_0c53a92868f049c223c16b8a55b51113
#
_entry.id   0c53a92868f049c223c16b8a55b51113
#
_cell.length_a   1.000
_cell.length_b   1.000
_cell.length_c   1.000
_cell.angle_alpha   90.00
_cell.angle_beta   90.00
_cell.angle_gamma   90.00
#
_symmetry.space_group_name_H-M   'P 1'
#
loop_
_entity.id
_entity.type
_entity.pdbx_description
1 polymer ?
#
loop_
_entity_poly.entity_id
_entity_poly.type
_entity_poly.pdbx_seq_one_letter_code
_entity_poly.pdbx_strand_id
1 'polypeptide(L)'
;CSSDLVLAGHNVITDAAAEHTLSTASKDVKKSGIMGAGMGIMIGKKQSKDNYYIDETTHKATTLGSTDGKVTVQAGDTVHLTTTDIIADKGIKLSGQDIVLDGKEDHYLSKESHEYKSSGLTVSLGGSVANAINTAYGLQQKAKGREDKRLAALEYMEAGKELKTAAANIHDYTSYTAGSVLKKGTELKELGQAQLASAQELKNASLMNRYANTATANVTDYKTKVGEANISKGNAELADLDNNQAGYKAKKRAKADNLVNIHVSIGSSSSRSESSYEANTFDGGSIESNGDIIIEANSADSIKGNIKTVGET
;
A
#
# COMPACT_ATOMS: atom_id res chain seq x y z
N CYS A 1 2.47 40.90 45.32
CA CYS A 1 1.14 40.56 45.79
C CYS A 1 0.87 39.12 45.40
N SER A 2 0.80 38.21 46.39
CA SER A 2 0.30 36.86 46.10
C SER A 2 -1.21 36.93 45.94
N SER A 3 -1.74 36.43 44.84
CA SER A 3 -3.20 36.38 44.62
C SER A 3 -3.70 34.96 44.88
N ASP A 4 -4.27 34.75 46.08
CA ASP A 4 -4.94 33.52 46.39
C ASP A 4 -6.31 33.48 45.69
N LEU A 5 -6.68 32.31 45.14
CA LEU A 5 -8.02 32.04 44.63
C LEU A 5 -8.82 31.31 45.72
N VAL A 6 -9.95 31.86 46.12
CA VAL A 6 -10.86 31.22 47.10
C VAL A 6 -12.24 31.09 46.48
N LEU A 7 -12.72 29.87 46.39
CA LEU A 7 -14.10 29.52 46.04
C LEU A 7 -14.76 28.95 47.29
N ALA A 8 -15.82 29.61 47.80
CA ALA A 8 -16.54 29.15 48.98
C ALA A 8 -18.05 29.22 48.79
N GLY A 9 -18.77 28.20 49.23
CA GLY A 9 -20.23 28.11 49.12
C GLY A 9 -20.81 26.97 49.90
N HIS A 10 -22.13 26.82 49.89
CA HIS A 10 -22.79 25.63 50.45
C HIS A 10 -22.41 24.40 49.61
N ASN A 11 -22.53 24.53 48.28
CA ASN A 11 -21.96 23.60 47.29
C ASN A 11 -21.05 24.38 46.35
N VAL A 12 -19.94 23.75 45.92
CA VAL A 12 -19.09 24.24 44.87
C VAL A 12 -19.08 23.20 43.77
N ILE A 13 -19.60 23.57 42.59
CA ILE A 13 -19.76 22.66 41.44
C ILE A 13 -19.11 23.31 40.25
N THR A 14 -18.25 22.57 39.59
CA THR A 14 -17.71 22.91 38.25
C THR A 14 -18.12 21.86 37.24
N ASP A 15 -18.35 22.25 36.01
CA ASP A 15 -18.65 21.33 34.93
C ASP A 15 -17.87 21.73 33.66
N ALA A 16 -17.61 20.77 32.80
CA ALA A 16 -16.95 21.00 31.53
C ALA A 16 -17.95 21.51 30.48
N ALA A 17 -17.52 22.47 29.69
CA ALA A 17 -18.31 22.93 28.56
C ALA A 17 -18.21 21.95 27.37
N ALA A 18 -19.35 21.40 26.96
CA ALA A 18 -19.38 20.52 25.79
C ALA A 18 -19.34 21.34 24.49
N GLU A 19 -18.52 20.91 23.56
CA GLU A 19 -18.48 21.40 22.20
C GLU A 19 -18.78 20.23 21.24
N HIS A 20 -19.79 20.40 20.40
CA HIS A 20 -20.19 19.39 19.43
C HIS A 20 -19.98 19.92 18.03
N THR A 21 -19.18 19.17 17.25
CA THR A 21 -18.85 19.47 15.85
C THR A 21 -19.37 18.37 14.97
N LEU A 22 -20.25 18.73 14.04
CA LEU A 22 -20.71 17.85 12.97
C LEU A 22 -20.24 18.40 11.64
N SER A 23 -19.42 17.60 10.92
CA SER A 23 -18.91 17.96 9.60
C SER A 23 -19.27 16.90 8.59
N THR A 24 -19.85 17.33 7.48
CA THR A 24 -20.18 16.46 6.35
C THR A 24 -19.67 17.07 5.05
N ALA A 25 -18.99 16.25 4.24
CA ALA A 25 -18.57 16.66 2.91
C ALA A 25 -18.92 15.55 1.91
N SER A 26 -19.40 15.92 0.76
CA SER A 26 -19.69 15.00 -0.35
C SER A 26 -19.19 15.58 -1.68
N LYS A 27 -18.49 14.74 -2.43
CA LYS A 27 -18.01 15.08 -3.78
C LYS A 27 -18.48 14.01 -4.74
N ASP A 28 -19.32 14.39 -5.72
CA ASP A 28 -19.79 13.51 -6.80
C ASP A 28 -19.27 14.05 -8.14
N VAL A 29 -18.39 13.30 -8.77
CA VAL A 29 -17.81 13.64 -10.07
C VAL A 29 -18.29 12.66 -11.12
N LYS A 30 -19.07 13.14 -12.07
CA LYS A 30 -19.57 12.38 -13.21
C LYS A 30 -18.91 12.86 -14.50
N LYS A 31 -18.40 11.93 -15.28
CA LYS A 31 -17.81 12.19 -16.61
C LYS A 31 -18.46 11.26 -17.61
N SER A 32 -18.75 11.76 -18.80
CA SER A 32 -19.28 10.96 -19.90
C SER A 32 -18.66 11.40 -21.23
N GLY A 33 -18.56 10.47 -22.17
CA GLY A 33 -17.95 10.70 -23.47
C GLY A 33 -16.67 9.92 -23.68
N ILE A 34 -15.73 10.50 -24.42
CA ILE A 34 -14.42 9.91 -24.71
C ILE A 34 -13.46 10.32 -23.58
N MET A 35 -12.86 9.33 -22.93
CA MET A 35 -11.97 9.52 -21.79
C MET A 35 -10.71 8.69 -21.97
N GLY A 36 -9.58 9.18 -21.44
CA GLY A 36 -8.36 8.38 -21.35
C GLY A 36 -8.53 7.19 -20.38
N ALA A 37 -8.02 6.03 -20.78
CA ALA A 37 -8.00 4.81 -19.99
C ALA A 37 -6.61 4.14 -20.08
N GLY A 38 -5.62 4.69 -19.38
CA GLY A 38 -4.23 4.23 -19.49
C GLY A 38 -3.69 4.44 -20.91
N MET A 39 -3.22 3.37 -21.58
CA MET A 39 -2.79 3.38 -22.98
C MET A 39 -3.96 3.17 -23.98
N GLY A 40 -5.16 3.55 -23.58
CA GLY A 40 -6.35 3.40 -24.40
C GLY A 40 -7.32 4.54 -24.24
N ILE A 41 -8.46 4.38 -24.87
CA ILE A 41 -9.61 5.29 -24.79
C ILE A 41 -10.82 4.52 -24.28
N MET A 42 -11.63 5.17 -23.46
CA MET A 42 -12.93 4.68 -23.03
C MET A 42 -14.01 5.61 -23.55
N ILE A 43 -15.02 5.05 -24.17
CA ILE A 43 -16.23 5.74 -24.59
C ILE A 43 -17.36 5.28 -23.66
N GLY A 44 -17.79 6.13 -22.73
CA GLY A 44 -18.73 5.69 -21.71
C GLY A 44 -18.98 6.71 -20.61
N LYS A 45 -19.21 6.20 -19.40
CA LYS A 45 -19.49 7.00 -18.20
C LYS A 45 -18.59 6.56 -17.06
N LYS A 46 -18.12 7.53 -16.28
CA LYS A 46 -17.42 7.32 -15.01
C LYS A 46 -18.06 8.19 -13.94
N GLN A 47 -18.19 7.65 -12.75
CA GLN A 47 -18.64 8.35 -11.56
C GLN A 47 -17.71 8.02 -10.40
N SER A 48 -17.27 9.04 -9.67
CA SER A 48 -16.59 8.91 -8.39
C SER A 48 -17.36 9.71 -7.36
N LYS A 49 -17.77 9.05 -6.28
CA LYS A 49 -18.48 9.67 -5.17
C LYS A 49 -17.70 9.42 -3.88
N ASP A 50 -17.27 10.52 -3.26
CA ASP A 50 -16.55 10.52 -2.01
C ASP A 50 -17.42 11.20 -0.96
N ASN A 51 -17.63 10.55 0.19
CA ASN A 51 -18.36 11.13 1.31
C ASN A 51 -17.50 11.04 2.56
N TYR A 52 -17.52 12.11 3.33
CA TYR A 52 -16.85 12.25 4.62
C TYR A 52 -17.86 12.68 5.66
N TYR A 53 -17.80 12.07 6.82
CA TYR A 53 -18.63 12.37 7.97
C TYR A 53 -17.74 12.38 9.21
N ILE A 54 -17.80 13.46 9.98
CA ILE A 54 -17.14 13.60 11.28
C ILE A 54 -18.19 14.06 12.28
N ASP A 55 -18.26 13.36 13.39
CA ASP A 55 -19.07 13.68 14.54
C ASP A 55 -18.16 13.66 15.78
N GLU A 56 -17.97 14.80 16.38
CA GLU A 56 -17.02 14.99 17.47
C GLU A 56 -17.69 15.75 18.60
N THR A 57 -17.58 15.19 19.79
CA THR A 57 -17.97 15.86 21.03
C THR A 57 -16.74 15.94 21.92
N THR A 58 -16.33 17.15 22.26
CA THR A 58 -15.22 17.42 23.17
C THR A 58 -15.68 18.23 24.35
N HIS A 59 -15.03 18.06 25.48
CA HIS A 59 -15.31 18.80 26.71
C HIS A 59 -14.12 19.67 27.06
N LYS A 60 -14.38 20.97 27.28
CA LYS A 60 -13.34 21.90 27.72
C LYS A 60 -13.30 21.95 29.23
N ALA A 61 -12.17 21.63 29.81
CA ALA A 61 -11.94 21.66 31.25
C ALA A 61 -12.14 23.04 31.83
N THR A 62 -12.71 23.08 33.04
CA THR A 62 -12.69 24.29 33.87
C THR A 62 -11.31 24.44 34.50
N THR A 63 -10.69 25.60 34.40
CA THR A 63 -9.39 25.86 35.02
C THR A 63 -9.54 26.77 36.23
N LEU A 64 -9.07 26.32 37.37
CA LEU A 64 -8.94 27.11 38.61
C LEU A 64 -7.45 27.31 38.89
N GLY A 65 -6.96 28.54 38.78
CA GLY A 65 -5.52 28.75 38.85
C GLY A 65 -5.08 29.96 39.65
N SER A 66 -3.93 29.83 40.31
CA SER A 66 -3.17 30.93 40.92
C SER A 66 -1.68 30.76 40.63
N THR A 67 -1.08 31.74 39.96
CA THR A 67 0.35 31.72 39.57
C THR A 67 1.31 31.99 40.70
N ASP A 68 0.90 32.69 41.74
CA ASP A 68 1.76 33.13 42.85
C ASP A 68 1.15 32.86 44.24
N GLY A 69 0.02 32.19 44.31
CA GLY A 69 -0.78 31.98 45.54
C GLY A 69 -1.27 30.58 45.70
N LYS A 70 -2.23 30.45 46.59
CA LYS A 70 -2.96 29.20 46.87
C LYS A 70 -4.30 29.18 46.15
N VAL A 71 -4.80 27.96 45.85
CA VAL A 71 -6.18 27.73 45.46
C VAL A 71 -6.90 27.03 46.59
N THR A 72 -7.96 27.64 47.10
CA THR A 72 -8.81 27.06 48.15
C THR A 72 -10.24 26.91 47.64
N VAL A 73 -10.75 25.68 47.65
CA VAL A 73 -12.14 25.36 47.33
C VAL A 73 -12.78 24.80 48.60
N GLN A 74 -13.78 25.50 49.10
CA GLN A 74 -14.46 25.13 50.36
C GLN A 74 -15.97 25.08 50.19
N ALA A 75 -16.56 23.93 50.48
CA ALA A 75 -18.02 23.78 50.53
C ALA A 75 -18.48 23.43 51.94
N GLY A 76 -19.66 23.93 52.29
CA GLY A 76 -20.35 23.50 53.51
C GLY A 76 -20.92 22.08 53.41
N ASP A 77 -21.17 21.62 52.16
CA ASP A 77 -21.68 20.30 51.85
C ASP A 77 -20.78 19.66 50.75
N THR A 78 -21.05 19.82 49.50
CA THR A 78 -20.36 19.08 48.42
C THR A 78 -19.45 19.96 47.58
N VAL A 79 -18.21 19.48 47.36
CA VAL A 79 -17.31 19.91 46.27
C VAL A 79 -17.41 18.90 45.15
N HIS A 80 -17.97 19.29 44.01
CA HIS A 80 -18.06 18.44 42.82
C HIS A 80 -17.34 19.11 41.63
N LEU A 81 -16.22 18.53 41.24
CA LEU A 81 -15.36 19.07 40.17
C LEU A 81 -15.33 18.08 39.02
N THR A 82 -15.98 18.45 37.90
CA THR A 82 -16.03 17.64 36.70
C THR A 82 -15.08 18.21 35.66
N THR A 83 -14.12 17.41 35.15
CA THR A 83 -13.11 17.82 34.19
C THR A 83 -12.52 19.18 34.55
N THR A 84 -11.89 19.25 35.72
CA THR A 84 -11.39 20.51 36.29
C THR A 84 -9.91 20.44 36.54
N ASP A 85 -9.17 21.40 35.96
CA ASP A 85 -7.76 21.59 36.22
C ASP A 85 -7.54 22.61 37.32
N ILE A 86 -6.85 22.23 38.39
CA ILE A 86 -6.51 23.11 39.48
C ILE A 86 -4.99 23.27 39.51
N ILE A 87 -4.53 24.49 39.36
CA ILE A 87 -3.08 24.82 39.31
C ILE A 87 -2.75 25.90 40.32
N ALA A 88 -1.83 25.65 41.25
CA ALA A 88 -1.39 26.63 42.22
C ALA A 88 0.10 26.56 42.52
N ASP A 89 0.73 27.72 42.78
CA ASP A 89 2.13 27.77 43.16
C ASP A 89 2.38 27.36 44.62
N LYS A 90 1.53 27.87 45.55
CA LYS A 90 1.79 27.71 46.98
C LYS A 90 0.97 26.66 47.70
N GLY A 91 0.09 25.98 47.00
CA GLY A 91 -0.72 24.88 47.56
C GLY A 91 -2.19 24.93 47.16
N ILE A 92 -2.83 23.80 47.29
CA ILE A 92 -4.23 23.59 46.95
C ILE A 92 -4.94 23.00 48.18
N LYS A 93 -6.09 23.57 48.55
CA LYS A 93 -6.94 23.01 49.58
C LYS A 93 -8.36 22.80 49.05
N LEU A 94 -8.83 21.55 49.10
CA LEU A 94 -10.24 21.19 48.87
C LEU A 94 -10.86 20.75 50.21
N SER A 95 -11.98 21.33 50.60
CA SER A 95 -12.66 20.92 51.83
C SER A 95 -14.20 20.94 51.68
N GLY A 96 -14.86 19.90 52.19
CA GLY A 96 -16.32 19.73 52.14
C GLY A 96 -16.77 18.55 52.97
N GLN A 97 -18.09 18.31 53.03
CA GLN A 97 -18.59 17.04 53.59
C GLN A 97 -18.30 15.92 52.59
N ASP A 98 -18.65 16.15 51.32
CA ASP A 98 -18.34 15.23 50.22
C ASP A 98 -17.46 15.93 49.16
N ILE A 99 -16.50 15.17 48.59
CA ILE A 99 -15.66 15.63 47.50
C ILE A 99 -15.76 14.62 46.37
N VAL A 100 -16.23 15.07 45.21
CA VAL A 100 -16.36 14.28 44.00
C VAL A 100 -15.49 14.91 42.92
N LEU A 101 -14.57 14.11 42.39
CA LEU A 101 -13.70 14.47 41.27
C LEU A 101 -14.00 13.49 40.15
N ASP A 102 -14.63 13.95 39.10
CA ASP A 102 -14.97 13.13 37.94
C ASP A 102 -14.60 13.80 36.61
N GLY A 103 -14.90 13.14 35.51
CA GLY A 103 -14.58 13.63 34.19
C GLY A 103 -15.68 13.36 33.18
N LYS A 104 -15.48 13.88 32.01
CA LYS A 104 -16.33 13.67 30.83
C LYS A 104 -15.62 12.79 29.82
N GLU A 105 -16.41 12.10 29.02
CA GLU A 105 -15.93 11.28 27.93
C GLU A 105 -16.12 12.04 26.61
N ASP A 106 -15.00 12.28 25.93
CA ASP A 106 -14.98 12.83 24.57
C ASP A 106 -15.24 11.72 23.57
N HIS A 107 -16.02 12.01 22.57
CA HIS A 107 -16.39 11.07 21.52
C HIS A 107 -15.98 11.60 20.15
N TYR A 108 -15.30 10.77 19.36
CA TYR A 108 -14.92 11.05 18.00
C TYR A 108 -15.35 9.93 17.07
N LEU A 109 -16.13 10.24 16.06
CA LEU A 109 -16.56 9.31 15.01
C LEU A 109 -16.25 9.90 13.65
N SER A 110 -15.43 9.19 12.87
CA SER A 110 -15.14 9.51 11.47
C SER A 110 -15.62 8.38 10.56
N LYS A 111 -16.33 8.72 9.50
CA LYS A 111 -16.74 7.78 8.45
C LYS A 111 -16.37 8.32 7.10
N GLU A 112 -15.77 7.47 6.28
CA GLU A 112 -15.35 7.78 4.93
C GLU A 112 -15.88 6.72 3.97
N SER A 113 -16.43 7.13 2.84
CA SER A 113 -16.83 6.19 1.78
C SER A 113 -16.42 6.70 0.42
N HIS A 114 -15.82 5.80 -0.36
CA HIS A 114 -15.43 6.04 -1.74
C HIS A 114 -16.18 5.06 -2.63
N GLU A 115 -16.93 5.56 -3.58
CA GLU A 115 -17.62 4.77 -4.59
C GLU A 115 -17.14 5.16 -5.99
N TYR A 116 -16.74 4.19 -6.77
CA TYR A 116 -16.35 4.37 -8.16
C TYR A 116 -17.20 3.46 -9.06
N LYS A 117 -17.74 4.03 -10.12
CA LYS A 117 -18.48 3.31 -11.15
C LYS A 117 -18.00 3.72 -12.53
N SER A 118 -17.85 2.74 -13.41
CA SER A 118 -17.56 2.99 -14.83
C SER A 118 -18.32 2.03 -15.70
N SER A 119 -18.76 2.49 -16.88
CA SER A 119 -19.42 1.65 -17.87
C SER A 119 -19.17 2.20 -19.27
N GLY A 120 -18.87 1.30 -20.21
CA GLY A 120 -18.65 1.73 -21.60
C GLY A 120 -17.83 0.75 -22.42
N LEU A 121 -17.46 1.22 -23.61
CA LEU A 121 -16.54 0.58 -24.53
C LEU A 121 -15.12 1.08 -24.24
N THR A 122 -14.19 0.16 -23.96
CA THR A 122 -12.77 0.50 -23.82
C THR A 122 -11.99 -0.11 -24.97
N VAL A 123 -11.18 0.71 -25.63
CA VAL A 123 -10.20 0.31 -26.62
C VAL A 123 -8.82 0.62 -26.08
N SER A 124 -8.01 -0.40 -25.84
CA SER A 124 -6.68 -0.26 -25.26
C SER A 124 -5.62 -0.99 -26.09
N LEU A 125 -4.40 -0.48 -26.04
CA LEU A 125 -3.24 -1.17 -26.54
C LEU A 125 -2.75 -2.17 -25.47
N GLY A 126 -2.60 -3.42 -25.87
CA GLY A 126 -2.04 -4.50 -25.06
C GLY A 126 -0.77 -5.06 -25.68
N GLY A 127 -0.31 -6.18 -25.16
CA GLY A 127 0.92 -6.84 -25.55
C GLY A 127 2.09 -6.50 -24.60
N SER A 128 3.18 -7.24 -24.74
CA SER A 128 4.31 -7.15 -23.79
C SER A 128 4.98 -5.78 -23.77
N VAL A 129 5.11 -5.12 -24.91
CA VAL A 129 5.72 -3.79 -25.01
C VAL A 129 4.79 -2.71 -24.46
N ALA A 130 3.51 -2.74 -24.84
CA ALA A 130 2.54 -1.77 -24.36
C ALA A 130 2.36 -1.86 -22.84
N ASN A 131 2.29 -3.08 -22.29
CA ASN A 131 2.19 -3.30 -20.85
C ASN A 131 3.44 -2.83 -20.11
N ALA A 132 4.64 -3.13 -20.60
CA ALA A 132 5.88 -2.69 -19.98
C ALA A 132 6.01 -1.16 -19.96
N ILE A 133 5.65 -0.47 -21.04
CA ILE A 133 5.64 1.00 -21.09
C ILE A 133 4.62 1.57 -20.10
N ASN A 134 3.42 1.01 -20.03
CA ASN A 134 2.37 1.46 -19.12
C ASN A 134 2.77 1.26 -17.65
N THR A 135 3.34 0.10 -17.32
CA THR A 135 3.85 -0.20 -15.96
C THR A 135 4.99 0.76 -15.59
N ALA A 136 5.96 0.98 -16.50
CA ALA A 136 7.06 1.90 -16.28
C ALA A 136 6.56 3.34 -16.06
N TYR A 137 5.57 3.80 -16.84
CA TYR A 137 4.95 5.10 -16.63
C TYR A 137 4.24 5.22 -15.28
N GLY A 138 3.48 4.20 -14.88
CA GLY A 138 2.82 4.13 -13.59
C GLY A 138 3.81 4.20 -12.40
N LEU A 139 4.91 3.45 -12.49
CA LEU A 139 5.99 3.47 -11.51
C LEU A 139 6.69 4.83 -11.45
N GLN A 140 6.93 5.47 -12.60
CA GLN A 140 7.47 6.82 -12.65
C GLN A 140 6.57 7.85 -11.96
N GLN A 141 5.25 7.77 -12.17
CA GLN A 141 4.30 8.67 -11.51
C GLN A 141 4.27 8.44 -9.99
N LYS A 142 4.31 7.18 -9.54
CA LYS A 142 4.42 6.85 -8.12
C LYS A 142 5.71 7.40 -7.52
N ALA A 143 6.85 7.21 -8.19
CA ALA A 143 8.14 7.72 -7.74
C ALA A 143 8.14 9.25 -7.55
N LYS A 144 7.51 10.00 -8.48
CA LYS A 144 7.36 11.47 -8.38
C LYS A 144 6.57 11.93 -7.16
N GLY A 145 5.57 11.13 -6.71
CA GLY A 145 4.73 11.43 -5.56
C GLY A 145 5.30 10.94 -4.22
N ARG A 146 6.49 10.29 -4.21
CA ARG A 146 7.11 9.77 -2.98
C ARG A 146 7.96 10.84 -2.29
N GLU A 147 7.74 11.02 -1.00
CA GLU A 147 8.61 11.83 -0.12
C GLU A 147 9.92 11.10 0.17
N ASP A 148 9.87 9.77 0.37
CA ASP A 148 11.06 8.95 0.57
C ASP A 148 11.81 8.70 -0.74
N LYS A 149 12.99 9.34 -0.86
CA LYS A 149 13.86 9.27 -2.04
C LYS A 149 14.40 7.86 -2.33
N ARG A 150 14.50 7.00 -1.29
CA ARG A 150 14.97 5.61 -1.47
C ARG A 150 13.89 4.76 -2.15
N LEU A 151 12.63 4.91 -1.72
CA LEU A 151 11.49 4.25 -2.36
C LEU A 151 11.28 4.78 -3.78
N ALA A 152 11.43 6.09 -4.01
CA ALA A 152 11.39 6.66 -5.35
C ALA A 152 12.46 6.04 -6.26
N ALA A 153 13.69 5.87 -5.77
CA ALA A 153 14.78 5.26 -6.54
C ALA A 153 14.47 3.80 -6.91
N LEU A 154 13.89 3.00 -6.01
CA LEU A 154 13.47 1.63 -6.30
C LEU A 154 12.39 1.57 -7.38
N GLU A 155 11.41 2.47 -7.35
CA GLU A 155 10.37 2.54 -8.38
C GLU A 155 10.94 2.95 -9.75
N TYR A 156 11.93 3.85 -9.81
CA TYR A 156 12.65 4.18 -11.05
C TYR A 156 13.47 2.99 -11.59
N MET A 157 14.12 2.22 -10.69
CA MET A 157 14.84 1.02 -11.10
C MET A 157 13.91 -0.05 -11.67
N GLU A 158 12.75 -0.26 -11.06
CA GLU A 158 11.74 -1.20 -11.55
C GLU A 158 11.18 -0.76 -12.91
N ALA A 159 10.87 0.54 -13.07
CA ALA A 159 10.49 1.10 -14.36
C ALA A 159 11.57 0.86 -15.45
N GLY A 160 12.84 0.97 -15.10
CA GLY A 160 13.96 0.66 -15.98
C GLY A 160 14.01 -0.82 -16.41
N LYS A 161 13.71 -1.75 -15.50
CA LYS A 161 13.62 -3.19 -15.82
C LYS A 161 12.48 -3.47 -16.81
N GLU A 162 11.31 -2.88 -16.60
CA GLU A 162 10.16 -3.02 -17.50
C GLU A 162 10.52 -2.55 -18.93
N LEU A 163 11.17 -1.39 -19.05
CA LEU A 163 11.61 -0.88 -20.35
C LEU A 163 12.68 -1.77 -20.99
N LYS A 164 13.59 -2.34 -20.21
CA LYS A 164 14.57 -3.31 -20.71
C LYS A 164 13.88 -4.57 -21.24
N THR A 165 12.86 -5.07 -20.56
CA THR A 165 12.05 -6.21 -21.00
C THR A 165 11.35 -5.89 -22.32
N ALA A 166 10.75 -4.71 -22.46
CA ALA A 166 10.15 -4.26 -23.71
C ALA A 166 11.18 -4.23 -24.85
N ALA A 167 12.36 -3.68 -24.61
CA ALA A 167 13.45 -3.64 -25.59
C ALA A 167 13.92 -5.04 -26.00
N ALA A 168 14.03 -5.98 -25.05
CA ALA A 168 14.39 -7.38 -25.35
C ALA A 168 13.33 -8.06 -26.23
N ASN A 169 12.04 -7.84 -25.97
CA ASN A 169 10.95 -8.39 -26.77
C ASN A 169 10.95 -7.80 -28.20
N ILE A 170 11.22 -6.51 -28.35
CA ILE A 170 11.37 -5.87 -29.65
C ILE A 170 12.59 -6.46 -30.39
N HIS A 171 13.70 -6.66 -29.69
CA HIS A 171 14.91 -7.27 -30.29
C HIS A 171 14.63 -8.71 -30.73
N ASP A 172 13.95 -9.52 -29.93
CA ASP A 172 13.57 -10.89 -30.30
C ASP A 172 12.71 -10.92 -31.55
N TYR A 173 11.76 -10.01 -31.69
CA TYR A 173 10.95 -9.87 -32.91
C TYR A 173 11.77 -9.42 -34.12
N THR A 174 12.61 -8.41 -33.97
CA THR A 174 13.36 -7.82 -35.07
C THR A 174 14.47 -8.74 -35.57
N SER A 175 15.12 -9.49 -34.67
CA SER A 175 16.13 -10.47 -34.97
C SER A 175 15.58 -11.78 -35.58
N TYR A 176 14.26 -12.05 -35.37
CA TYR A 176 13.62 -13.23 -35.98
C TYR A 176 13.35 -12.98 -37.46
N THR A 177 14.32 -13.29 -38.30
CA THR A 177 14.28 -13.15 -39.74
C THR A 177 14.35 -14.53 -40.41
N ALA A 178 13.91 -14.63 -41.66
CA ALA A 178 14.06 -15.87 -42.44
C ALA A 178 15.55 -16.31 -42.53
N GLY A 179 16.47 -15.35 -42.65
CA GLY A 179 17.90 -15.62 -42.65
C GLY A 179 18.43 -16.15 -41.32
N SER A 180 17.92 -15.62 -40.18
CA SER A 180 18.31 -16.13 -38.86
C SER A 180 17.79 -17.53 -38.58
N VAL A 181 16.57 -17.85 -39.06
CA VAL A 181 15.98 -19.19 -38.95
C VAL A 181 16.77 -20.19 -39.85
N LEU A 182 17.07 -19.78 -41.07
CA LEU A 182 17.90 -20.59 -41.98
C LEU A 182 19.27 -20.90 -41.37
N LYS A 183 19.97 -19.86 -40.88
CA LYS A 183 21.28 -20.00 -40.25
C LYS A 183 21.24 -20.95 -39.08
N LYS A 184 20.31 -20.72 -38.13
CA LYS A 184 20.15 -21.56 -36.93
C LYS A 184 19.83 -23.02 -37.27
N GLY A 185 18.91 -23.24 -38.22
CA GLY A 185 18.53 -24.59 -38.64
C GLY A 185 19.74 -25.32 -39.30
N THR A 186 20.52 -24.65 -40.14
CA THR A 186 21.70 -25.19 -40.78
C THR A 186 22.80 -25.52 -39.77
N GLU A 187 23.14 -24.58 -38.86
CA GLU A 187 24.11 -24.79 -37.78
C GLU A 187 23.73 -25.97 -36.87
N LEU A 188 22.48 -26.14 -36.51
CA LEU A 188 22.00 -27.27 -35.72
C LEU A 188 22.17 -28.60 -36.46
N LYS A 189 21.91 -28.66 -37.77
CA LYS A 189 22.11 -29.85 -38.60
C LYS A 189 23.58 -30.21 -38.70
N GLU A 190 24.42 -29.23 -38.98
CA GLU A 190 25.87 -29.43 -39.08
C GLU A 190 26.47 -29.90 -37.75
N LEU A 191 26.07 -29.28 -36.63
CA LEU A 191 26.47 -29.70 -35.29
C LEU A 191 26.02 -31.15 -35.00
N GLY A 192 24.78 -31.48 -35.32
CA GLY A 192 24.26 -32.84 -35.15
C GLY A 192 25.00 -33.86 -35.99
N GLN A 193 25.30 -33.57 -37.26
CA GLN A 193 26.08 -34.42 -38.12
C GLN A 193 27.53 -34.64 -37.61
N ALA A 194 28.17 -33.57 -37.13
CA ALA A 194 29.49 -33.66 -36.50
C ALA A 194 29.48 -34.54 -35.24
N GLN A 195 28.44 -34.44 -34.44
CA GLN A 195 28.26 -35.30 -33.25
C GLN A 195 28.05 -36.77 -33.62
N LEU A 196 27.24 -37.06 -34.65
CA LEU A 196 27.07 -38.43 -35.16
C LEU A 196 28.37 -39.01 -35.73
N ALA A 197 29.13 -38.22 -36.51
CA ALA A 197 30.44 -38.63 -37.04
C ALA A 197 31.39 -38.97 -35.87
N SER A 198 31.49 -38.10 -34.87
CA SER A 198 32.31 -38.35 -33.68
C SER A 198 31.83 -39.58 -32.86
N ALA A 199 30.54 -39.84 -32.80
CA ALA A 199 30.00 -41.06 -32.16
C ALA A 199 30.42 -42.32 -32.96
N GLN A 200 30.38 -42.27 -34.29
CA GLN A 200 30.78 -43.36 -35.15
C GLN A 200 32.29 -43.64 -35.07
N GLU A 201 33.13 -42.59 -35.02
CA GLU A 201 34.57 -42.74 -34.80
C GLU A 201 34.88 -43.44 -33.47
N LEU A 202 34.22 -43.03 -32.39
CA LEU A 202 34.36 -43.67 -31.07
C LEU A 202 33.90 -45.13 -31.11
N LYS A 203 32.82 -45.44 -31.81
CA LYS A 203 32.34 -46.80 -31.99
C LYS A 203 33.34 -47.65 -32.74
N ASN A 204 33.91 -47.13 -33.85
CA ASN A 204 34.91 -47.83 -34.65
C ASN A 204 36.20 -48.06 -33.83
N ALA A 205 36.67 -47.07 -33.09
CA ALA A 205 37.85 -47.20 -32.23
C ALA A 205 37.60 -48.25 -31.12
N SER A 206 36.41 -48.29 -30.58
CA SER A 206 35.98 -49.30 -29.58
C SER A 206 35.93 -50.69 -30.14
N LEU A 207 35.53 -50.88 -31.39
CA LEU A 207 35.51 -52.18 -32.05
C LEU A 207 36.92 -52.71 -32.33
N MET A 208 37.88 -51.80 -32.64
CA MET A 208 39.30 -52.16 -32.84
C MET A 208 40.01 -52.44 -31.52
N ASN A 209 39.57 -51.89 -30.41
CA ASN A 209 40.19 -52.07 -29.12
C ASN A 209 39.33 -53.04 -28.26
N ARG A 210 39.76 -54.27 -28.09
CA ARG A 210 39.04 -55.33 -27.32
C ARG A 210 38.71 -54.98 -25.86
N TYR A 211 39.12 -53.80 -25.39
CA TYR A 211 38.88 -53.25 -24.05
C TYR A 211 37.96 -52.06 -24.00
N ALA A 212 36.99 -51.94 -24.92
CA ALA A 212 35.95 -50.91 -24.83
C ALA A 212 35.21 -51.02 -23.50
N ASN A 213 35.41 -50.04 -22.66
CA ASN A 213 34.75 -49.99 -21.36
C ASN A 213 33.33 -49.35 -21.48
N THR A 214 32.50 -49.58 -20.46
CA THR A 214 31.13 -49.04 -20.37
C THR A 214 31.10 -47.49 -20.53
N ALA A 215 32.18 -46.80 -20.16
CA ALA A 215 32.28 -45.35 -20.31
C ALA A 215 32.28 -44.91 -21.77
N THR A 216 33.06 -45.61 -22.65
CA THR A 216 33.09 -45.31 -24.09
C THR A 216 31.74 -45.58 -24.74
N ALA A 217 31.03 -46.65 -24.35
CA ALA A 217 29.71 -46.96 -24.85
C ALA A 217 28.68 -45.87 -24.42
N ASN A 218 28.71 -45.41 -23.20
CA ASN A 218 27.84 -44.33 -22.71
C ASN A 218 28.08 -42.99 -23.39
N VAL A 219 29.35 -42.63 -23.68
CA VAL A 219 29.69 -41.41 -24.42
C VAL A 219 29.22 -41.51 -25.86
N THR A 220 29.36 -42.66 -26.50
CA THR A 220 28.88 -42.91 -27.86
C THR A 220 27.38 -42.78 -27.96
N ASP A 221 26.64 -43.40 -27.02
CA ASP A 221 25.15 -43.30 -26.94
C ASP A 221 24.71 -41.85 -26.71
N TYR A 222 25.34 -41.15 -25.77
CA TYR A 222 25.05 -39.74 -25.52
C TYR A 222 25.27 -38.85 -26.77
N LYS A 223 26.40 -38.98 -27.43
CA LYS A 223 26.70 -38.20 -28.67
C LYS A 223 25.73 -38.54 -29.79
N THR A 224 25.32 -39.80 -29.93
CA THR A 224 24.33 -40.21 -30.91
C THR A 224 22.99 -39.54 -30.62
N LYS A 225 22.47 -39.64 -29.39
CA LYS A 225 21.19 -39.02 -28.99
C LYS A 225 21.20 -37.50 -29.17
N VAL A 226 22.25 -36.83 -28.75
CA VAL A 226 22.40 -35.39 -28.91
C VAL A 226 22.52 -34.99 -30.39
N GLY A 227 23.25 -35.76 -31.20
CA GLY A 227 23.34 -35.54 -32.63
C GLY A 227 21.99 -35.64 -33.34
N GLU A 228 21.26 -36.74 -33.10
CA GLU A 228 19.89 -36.93 -33.63
C GLU A 228 18.93 -35.80 -33.19
N ALA A 229 18.99 -35.43 -31.92
CA ALA A 229 18.14 -34.33 -31.37
C ALA A 229 18.46 -32.99 -32.05
N ASN A 230 19.72 -32.68 -32.31
CA ASN A 230 20.14 -31.46 -33.00
C ASN A 230 19.73 -31.45 -34.47
N ILE A 231 19.87 -32.59 -35.17
CA ILE A 231 19.36 -32.73 -36.56
C ILE A 231 17.85 -32.54 -36.60
N SER A 232 17.12 -33.18 -35.69
CA SER A 232 15.66 -33.04 -35.59
C SER A 232 15.25 -31.61 -35.38
N LYS A 233 15.86 -30.91 -34.41
CA LYS A 233 15.62 -29.48 -34.16
C LYS A 233 15.96 -28.62 -35.38
N GLY A 234 17.11 -28.88 -36.04
CA GLY A 234 17.50 -28.17 -37.23
C GLY A 234 16.50 -28.36 -38.39
N ASN A 235 16.04 -29.59 -38.60
CA ASN A 235 15.00 -29.86 -39.58
C ASN A 235 13.66 -29.16 -39.26
N ALA A 236 13.25 -29.11 -37.98
CA ALA A 236 12.05 -28.40 -37.58
C ALA A 236 12.15 -26.88 -37.82
N GLU A 237 13.30 -26.26 -37.54
CA GLU A 237 13.53 -24.83 -37.84
C GLU A 237 13.49 -24.58 -39.36
N LEU A 238 14.11 -25.47 -40.19
CA LEU A 238 14.10 -25.35 -41.64
C LEU A 238 12.72 -25.58 -42.24
N ALA A 239 11.92 -26.50 -41.70
CA ALA A 239 10.55 -26.73 -42.13
C ALA A 239 9.65 -25.48 -42.03
N ASP A 240 9.96 -24.56 -41.11
CA ASP A 240 9.27 -23.27 -41.02
C ASP A 240 9.46 -22.38 -42.25
N LEU A 241 10.52 -22.64 -43.03
CA LEU A 241 10.85 -21.90 -44.26
C LEU A 241 10.29 -22.57 -45.52
N ASP A 242 9.72 -23.77 -45.41
CA ASP A 242 9.07 -24.46 -46.51
C ASP A 242 7.67 -23.84 -46.83
N ASN A 243 7.09 -24.24 -47.96
CA ASN A 243 5.75 -23.78 -48.38
C ASN A 243 5.57 -22.25 -48.34
N ASN A 244 6.40 -21.51 -49.06
CA ASN A 244 6.41 -20.03 -49.06
C ASN A 244 6.65 -19.41 -47.66
N GLN A 245 7.43 -20.07 -46.84
CA GLN A 245 7.76 -19.63 -45.47
C GLN A 245 6.53 -19.52 -44.54
N ALA A 246 5.55 -20.38 -44.74
CA ALA A 246 4.27 -20.29 -44.00
C ALA A 246 4.47 -20.41 -42.46
N GLY A 247 5.31 -21.37 -42.02
CA GLY A 247 5.62 -21.54 -40.59
C GLY A 247 6.35 -20.33 -39.99
N TYR A 248 7.38 -19.84 -40.70
CA TYR A 248 8.10 -18.64 -40.31
C TYR A 248 7.17 -17.41 -40.22
N LYS A 249 6.33 -17.19 -41.24
CA LYS A 249 5.37 -16.07 -41.26
C LYS A 249 4.38 -16.15 -40.11
N ALA A 250 3.86 -17.36 -39.82
CA ALA A 250 2.95 -17.57 -38.70
C ALA A 250 3.61 -17.27 -37.34
N LYS A 251 4.84 -17.80 -37.10
CA LYS A 251 5.60 -17.52 -35.87
C LYS A 251 5.98 -16.06 -35.76
N LYS A 252 6.38 -15.41 -36.84
CA LYS A 252 6.70 -13.98 -36.85
C LYS A 252 5.47 -13.12 -36.53
N ARG A 253 4.32 -13.47 -37.07
CA ARG A 253 3.05 -12.79 -36.76
C ARG A 253 2.67 -12.96 -35.30
N ALA A 254 2.76 -14.18 -34.74
CA ALA A 254 2.52 -14.42 -33.32
C ALA A 254 3.44 -13.60 -32.41
N LYS A 255 4.73 -13.44 -32.79
CA LYS A 255 5.65 -12.56 -32.06
C LYS A 255 5.22 -11.10 -32.17
N ALA A 256 4.77 -10.62 -33.31
CA ALA A 256 4.25 -9.27 -33.49
C ALA A 256 2.99 -9.02 -32.66
N ASP A 257 2.05 -9.95 -32.67
CA ASP A 257 0.79 -9.89 -31.92
C ASP A 257 1.05 -9.86 -30.40
N ASN A 258 2.13 -10.51 -29.92
CA ASN A 258 2.56 -10.45 -28.53
C ASN A 258 3.25 -9.14 -28.14
N LEU A 259 3.82 -8.39 -29.09
CA LEU A 259 4.45 -7.10 -28.79
C LEU A 259 3.41 -6.00 -28.55
N VAL A 260 2.47 -5.88 -29.47
CA VAL A 260 1.39 -4.87 -29.44
C VAL A 260 0.12 -5.48 -30.01
N ASN A 261 -0.95 -5.44 -29.25
CA ASN A 261 -2.27 -5.83 -29.72
C ASN A 261 -3.33 -4.81 -29.31
N ILE A 262 -4.47 -4.85 -29.94
CA ILE A 262 -5.62 -3.98 -29.63
C ILE A 262 -6.64 -4.83 -28.90
N HIS A 263 -6.97 -4.39 -27.68
CA HIS A 263 -8.04 -4.97 -26.89
C HIS A 263 -9.27 -4.08 -26.94
N VAL A 264 -10.39 -4.67 -27.28
CA VAL A 264 -11.70 -4.02 -27.25
C VAL A 264 -12.54 -4.73 -26.20
N SER A 265 -12.99 -4.01 -25.20
CA SER A 265 -13.86 -4.54 -24.15
C SER A 265 -15.09 -3.65 -23.94
N ILE A 266 -16.22 -4.26 -23.68
CA ILE A 266 -17.45 -3.60 -23.28
C ILE A 266 -17.81 -4.15 -21.90
N GLY A 267 -18.07 -3.25 -20.96
CA GLY A 267 -18.41 -3.69 -19.61
C GLY A 267 -18.70 -2.54 -18.65
N SER A 268 -18.96 -2.95 -17.42
CA SER A 268 -19.09 -2.06 -16.28
C SER A 268 -18.21 -2.54 -15.13
N SER A 269 -17.73 -1.61 -14.36
CA SER A 269 -16.95 -1.86 -13.15
C SER A 269 -17.49 -0.98 -12.05
N SER A 270 -17.59 -1.52 -10.84
CA SER A 270 -17.91 -0.75 -9.64
C SER A 270 -17.02 -1.19 -8.49
N SER A 271 -16.59 -0.24 -7.69
CA SER A 271 -15.90 -0.50 -6.44
C SER A 271 -16.44 0.43 -5.36
N ARG A 272 -16.51 -0.06 -4.13
CA ARG A 272 -16.87 0.73 -2.95
C ARG A 272 -15.92 0.37 -1.83
N SER A 273 -15.41 1.39 -1.17
CA SER A 273 -14.59 1.28 0.03
C SER A 273 -15.22 2.14 1.12
N GLU A 274 -15.33 1.59 2.30
CA GLU A 274 -15.83 2.30 3.48
C GLU A 274 -14.85 2.10 4.62
N SER A 275 -14.58 3.16 5.36
CA SER A 275 -13.82 3.11 6.60
C SER A 275 -14.57 3.86 7.68
N SER A 276 -14.48 3.38 8.91
CA SER A 276 -15.03 4.02 10.09
C SER A 276 -14.00 3.94 11.20
N TYR A 277 -13.81 5.05 11.87
CA TYR A 277 -12.96 5.16 13.04
C TYR A 277 -13.75 5.80 14.15
N GLU A 278 -13.79 5.17 15.33
CA GLU A 278 -14.45 5.65 16.53
C GLU A 278 -13.47 5.60 17.70
N ALA A 279 -13.43 6.66 18.47
CA ALA A 279 -12.59 6.77 19.65
C ALA A 279 -13.33 7.50 20.75
N ASN A 280 -13.20 6.99 21.98
CA ASN A 280 -13.65 7.66 23.19
C ASN A 280 -12.41 7.95 24.04
N THR A 281 -12.33 9.17 24.57
CA THR A 281 -11.24 9.61 25.42
C THR A 281 -11.81 10.22 26.70
N PHE A 282 -11.40 9.72 27.84
CA PHE A 282 -11.85 10.23 29.13
C PHE A 282 -10.91 11.35 29.60
N ASP A 283 -11.47 12.51 29.94
CA ASP A 283 -10.75 13.63 30.55
C ASP A 283 -11.28 13.86 32.00
N GLY A 284 -10.43 13.55 32.97
CA GLY A 284 -10.75 13.66 34.39
C GLY A 284 -10.33 14.97 35.07
N GLY A 285 -9.66 15.86 34.31
CA GLY A 285 -9.00 17.03 34.90
C GLY A 285 -7.72 16.68 35.66
N SER A 286 -7.04 17.72 36.18
CA SER A 286 -5.79 17.60 36.93
C SER A 286 -5.73 18.48 38.16
N ILE A 287 -4.89 18.10 39.15
CA ILE A 287 -4.62 18.92 40.33
C ILE A 287 -3.09 19.00 40.47
N GLU A 288 -2.53 20.19 40.26
CA GLU A 288 -1.11 20.44 40.25
C GLU A 288 -0.68 21.58 41.15
N SER A 289 0.31 21.36 42.00
CA SER A 289 0.84 22.42 42.90
C SER A 289 2.31 22.23 43.18
N ASN A 290 3.08 23.34 43.30
CA ASN A 290 4.43 23.32 43.84
C ASN A 290 4.44 23.27 45.41
N GLY A 291 3.30 23.56 46.06
CA GLY A 291 3.11 23.41 47.50
C GLY A 291 2.21 22.22 47.86
N ASP A 292 1.76 22.16 49.08
CA ASP A 292 0.95 21.06 49.61
C ASP A 292 -0.41 21.00 48.94
N ILE A 293 -0.88 19.77 48.64
CA ILE A 293 -2.24 19.48 48.20
C ILE A 293 -2.97 18.82 49.39
N ILE A 294 -4.01 19.51 49.91
CA ILE A 294 -4.78 19.08 51.06
C ILE A 294 -6.23 18.83 50.61
N ILE A 295 -6.75 17.62 50.79
CA ILE A 295 -8.12 17.24 50.49
C ILE A 295 -8.75 16.73 51.76
N GLU A 296 -9.71 17.49 52.32
CA GLU A 296 -10.38 17.21 53.60
C GLU A 296 -11.87 16.97 53.37
N ALA A 297 -12.30 15.76 53.57
CA ALA A 297 -13.73 15.41 53.59
C ALA A 297 -14.16 14.93 54.97
N ASN A 298 -15.32 15.39 55.42
CA ASN A 298 -15.78 15.14 56.78
C ASN A 298 -16.64 13.88 56.98
N SER A 299 -16.95 13.16 55.88
CA SER A 299 -17.72 11.92 55.88
C SER A 299 -16.85 10.70 55.54
N ALA A 300 -17.07 9.55 56.18
CA ALA A 300 -16.15 8.38 56.12
C ALA A 300 -16.00 7.71 54.74
N ASP A 301 -16.88 8.01 53.75
CA ASP A 301 -16.83 7.41 52.38
C ASP A 301 -16.89 8.49 51.28
N SER A 302 -16.37 9.66 51.54
CA SER A 302 -16.74 10.89 50.85
C SER A 302 -15.75 11.42 49.82
N ILE A 303 -14.63 10.76 49.58
CA ILE A 303 -13.73 11.11 48.45
C ILE A 303 -13.94 10.09 47.35
N LYS A 304 -14.56 10.51 46.24
CA LYS A 304 -14.79 9.69 45.05
C LYS A 304 -14.04 10.29 43.87
N GLY A 305 -13.23 9.48 43.23
CA GLY A 305 -12.47 9.87 42.03
C GLY A 305 -11.07 9.26 42.00
N ASN A 306 -10.44 9.29 40.86
CA ASN A 306 -9.04 8.88 40.66
C ASN A 306 -8.13 10.09 40.84
N ILE A 307 -7.39 10.13 41.95
CA ILE A 307 -6.42 11.18 42.20
C ILE A 307 -5.03 10.66 41.76
N LYS A 308 -4.45 11.27 40.77
CA LYS A 308 -3.06 11.05 40.37
C LYS A 308 -2.25 12.27 40.81
N THR A 309 -1.49 12.13 41.90
CA THR A 309 -0.52 13.17 42.30
C THR A 309 0.80 12.96 41.56
N VAL A 310 1.27 13.98 40.89
CA VAL A 310 2.66 14.07 40.38
C VAL A 310 3.38 15.00 41.33
N GLY A 311 4.04 14.44 42.34
CA GLY A 311 4.93 15.18 43.23
C GLY A 311 6.37 14.76 42.95
N GLU A 312 7.27 15.71 42.81
CA GLU A 312 8.71 15.44 42.93
C GLU A 312 9.02 15.08 44.39
N THR A 313 9.70 13.94 44.56
CA THR A 313 10.39 13.58 45.82
C THR A 313 11.82 14.07 45.77
#